data_64e3de390951f213bf65ae19536e9836
#
_entry.id   64e3de390951f213bf65ae19536e9836
#
_cell.length_a   1.000
_cell.length_b   1.000
_cell.length_c   1.000
_cell.angle_alpha   90.00
_cell.angle_beta   90.00
_cell.angle_gamma   90.00
#
_symmetry.space_group_name_H-M   'P 1'
#
loop_
_entity.id
_entity.type
_entity.pdbx_description
1 polymer ?
#
loop_
_entity_poly.entity_id
_entity_poly.type
_entity_poly.pdbx_seq_one_letter_code
_entity_poly.pdbx_strand_id
1 'polypeptide(L)'
;TLNRLSPNYFAEGITITTELEFPRDWGLGSSSTLINNLAQWLDINPYQLLEETMGGSGYDIAAAQSDSALFYTRNNYEPTLAPVSFSPHFKDNLFFVHLKQKQNSRTAIAGFKSRKEISAETKDRLEEIGGLLLITEEQSSFNALLKEHEEITAAFLGQTTVQERLFPDFKGQLKSLGAWGGDFILASGDESAIDYFLQKGYPTIFRYSDFILG
;
A
#
# COMPACT_ATOMS: atom_id res chain seq x y z
N THR A 1 20.16 -9.17 -15.40
CA THR A 1 20.30 -7.99 -14.50
C THR A 1 21.24 -8.29 -13.34
N LEU A 2 20.97 -9.32 -12.51
CA LEU A 2 21.80 -9.63 -11.32
C LEU A 2 23.29 -9.78 -11.65
N ASN A 3 23.65 -10.55 -12.69
CA ASN A 3 25.05 -10.70 -13.12
C ASN A 3 25.71 -9.38 -13.56
N ARG A 4 24.93 -8.39 -14.01
CA ARG A 4 25.46 -7.08 -14.37
C ARG A 4 25.71 -6.20 -13.15
N LEU A 5 24.82 -6.27 -12.16
CA LEU A 5 24.89 -5.47 -10.94
C LEU A 5 25.87 -6.08 -9.91
N SER A 6 26.07 -7.40 -9.94
CA SER A 6 26.96 -8.11 -9.04
C SER A 6 27.66 -9.28 -9.76
N PRO A 7 28.65 -9.00 -10.64
CA PRO A 7 29.21 -9.99 -11.57
C PRO A 7 30.00 -11.13 -10.91
N ASN A 8 30.53 -10.93 -9.73
CA ASN A 8 31.41 -11.92 -9.07
C ASN A 8 30.63 -12.92 -8.20
N TYR A 9 29.33 -12.70 -7.96
CA TYR A 9 28.53 -13.54 -7.06
C TYR A 9 28.08 -14.86 -7.67
N PHE A 10 27.99 -14.93 -9.01
CA PHE A 10 27.40 -16.05 -9.75
C PHE A 10 28.43 -16.84 -10.56
N ALA A 11 29.72 -16.80 -10.15
CA ALA A 11 30.78 -17.56 -10.80
C ALA A 11 30.55 -19.09 -10.69
N GLU A 12 29.93 -19.52 -9.60
CA GLU A 12 29.47 -20.90 -9.38
C GLU A 12 27.95 -20.92 -9.36
N GLY A 13 27.32 -21.98 -9.84
CA GLY A 13 25.86 -22.13 -9.83
C GLY A 13 25.33 -22.14 -8.39
N ILE A 14 24.30 -21.34 -8.11
CA ILE A 14 23.66 -21.26 -6.81
C ILE A 14 22.17 -21.54 -6.93
N THR A 15 21.59 -22.09 -5.86
CA THR A 15 20.16 -22.27 -5.71
C THR A 15 19.68 -21.36 -4.56
N ILE A 16 18.66 -20.54 -4.83
CA ILE A 16 18.05 -19.65 -3.85
C ILE A 16 16.63 -20.17 -3.57
N THR A 17 16.33 -20.40 -2.30
CA THR A 17 14.98 -20.76 -1.87
C THR A 17 14.43 -19.62 -1.03
N THR A 18 13.19 -19.20 -1.32
CA THR A 18 12.47 -18.18 -0.56
C THR A 18 11.14 -18.75 -0.11
N GLU A 19 10.71 -18.38 1.10
CA GLU A 19 9.45 -18.79 1.69
C GLU A 19 8.64 -17.54 2.04
N LEU A 20 7.32 -17.58 1.82
CA LEU A 20 6.39 -16.53 2.22
C LEU A 20 5.57 -17.02 3.40
N GLU A 21 5.47 -16.23 4.45
CA GLU A 21 4.67 -16.51 5.64
C GLU A 21 3.19 -16.09 5.48
N PHE A 22 2.84 -15.52 4.34
CA PHE A 22 1.47 -15.11 4.01
C PHE A 22 1.08 -15.56 2.59
N PRO A 23 -0.22 -15.70 2.28
CA PRO A 23 -0.70 -16.09 0.95
C PRO A 23 -0.24 -15.10 -0.13
N ARG A 24 0.30 -15.64 -1.22
CA ARG A 24 0.88 -14.85 -2.33
C ARG A 24 -0.13 -13.91 -3.01
N ASP A 25 -1.40 -14.23 -2.91
CA ASP A 25 -2.50 -13.47 -3.50
C ASP A 25 -3.03 -12.34 -2.61
N TRP A 26 -2.43 -12.12 -1.44
CA TRP A 26 -2.82 -11.01 -0.55
C TRP A 26 -2.30 -9.65 -0.99
N GLY A 27 -1.43 -9.55 -1.98
CA GLY A 27 -0.94 -8.26 -2.48
C GLY A 27 -0.04 -7.48 -1.50
N LEU A 28 0.54 -8.16 -0.51
CA LEU A 28 1.38 -7.55 0.53
C LEU A 28 2.86 -7.38 0.09
N GLY A 29 3.08 -7.00 -1.16
CA GLY A 29 4.42 -6.62 -1.63
C GLY A 29 5.41 -7.78 -1.81
N SER A 30 4.96 -9.04 -1.98
CA SER A 30 5.86 -10.21 -2.10
C SER A 30 6.97 -10.05 -3.15
N SER A 31 6.70 -9.37 -4.26
CA SER A 31 7.70 -9.10 -5.30
C SER A 31 8.76 -8.10 -4.82
N SER A 32 8.34 -7.04 -4.14
CA SER A 32 9.24 -6.01 -3.61
C SER A 32 10.07 -6.55 -2.45
N THR A 33 9.51 -7.41 -1.62
CA THR A 33 10.24 -8.13 -0.56
C THR A 33 11.33 -9.02 -1.16
N LEU A 34 11.03 -9.76 -2.23
CA LEU A 34 12.04 -10.56 -2.94
C LEU A 34 13.17 -9.68 -3.49
N ILE A 35 12.84 -8.56 -4.14
CA ILE A 35 13.82 -7.60 -4.66
C ILE A 35 14.68 -7.04 -3.52
N ASN A 36 14.06 -6.65 -2.40
CA ASN A 36 14.76 -6.14 -1.24
C ASN A 36 15.74 -7.16 -0.67
N ASN A 37 15.31 -8.41 -0.45
CA ASN A 37 16.15 -9.46 0.09
C ASN A 37 17.33 -9.81 -0.84
N LEU A 38 17.09 -9.88 -2.16
CA LEU A 38 18.15 -10.10 -3.14
C LEU A 38 19.15 -8.94 -3.16
N ALA A 39 18.66 -7.71 -3.08
CA ALA A 39 19.51 -6.53 -3.11
C ALA A 39 20.39 -6.43 -1.84
N GLN A 40 19.83 -6.71 -0.67
CA GLN A 40 20.57 -6.77 0.59
C GLN A 40 21.63 -7.87 0.56
N TRP A 41 21.27 -9.06 0.09
CA TRP A 41 22.20 -10.17 0.00
C TRP A 41 23.38 -9.89 -0.95
N LEU A 42 23.14 -9.18 -2.06
CA LEU A 42 24.13 -8.89 -3.09
C LEU A 42 24.85 -7.54 -2.89
N ASP A 43 24.49 -6.79 -1.83
CA ASP A 43 24.98 -5.44 -1.56
C ASP A 43 24.81 -4.49 -2.76
N ILE A 44 23.60 -4.46 -3.33
CA ILE A 44 23.24 -3.60 -4.46
C ILE A 44 22.02 -2.75 -4.14
N ASN A 45 21.82 -1.66 -4.91
CA ASN A 45 20.70 -0.78 -4.72
C ASN A 45 19.36 -1.46 -5.09
N PRO A 46 18.39 -1.64 -4.16
CA PRO A 46 17.14 -2.33 -4.41
C PRO A 46 16.22 -1.58 -5.38
N TYR A 47 16.28 -0.26 -5.42
CA TYR A 47 15.46 0.56 -6.32
C TYR A 47 15.95 0.46 -7.76
N GLN A 48 17.28 0.39 -7.94
CA GLN A 48 17.87 0.11 -9.25
C GLN A 48 17.50 -1.31 -9.71
N LEU A 49 17.63 -2.31 -8.85
CA LEU A 49 17.25 -3.69 -9.16
C LEU A 49 15.76 -3.78 -9.53
N LEU A 50 14.88 -3.09 -8.80
CA LEU A 50 13.45 -3.04 -9.10
C LEU A 50 13.18 -2.44 -10.48
N GLU A 51 13.74 -1.28 -10.78
CA GLU A 51 13.53 -0.58 -12.06
C GLU A 51 13.98 -1.43 -13.25
N GLU A 52 15.13 -2.10 -13.12
CA GLU A 52 15.71 -2.91 -14.18
C GLU A 52 15.06 -4.29 -14.36
N THR A 53 14.16 -4.70 -13.44
CA THR A 53 13.51 -6.02 -13.48
C THR A 53 12.00 -5.93 -13.56
N MET A 54 11.36 -5.55 -12.48
CA MET A 54 9.91 -5.62 -12.31
C MET A 54 9.24 -4.26 -12.53
N GLY A 55 9.99 -3.17 -12.38
CA GLY A 55 9.44 -1.82 -12.34
C GLY A 55 8.57 -1.59 -11.09
N GLY A 56 7.98 -0.43 -11.00
CA GLY A 56 7.08 -0.08 -9.89
C GLY A 56 7.45 1.23 -9.21
N SER A 57 6.75 1.56 -8.14
CA SER A 57 6.97 2.80 -7.37
C SER A 57 8.15 2.68 -6.41
N GLY A 58 8.39 1.51 -5.83
CA GLY A 58 9.42 1.26 -4.83
C GLY A 58 9.01 1.53 -3.38
N TYR A 59 7.80 2.05 -3.13
CA TYR A 59 7.37 2.32 -1.75
C TYR A 59 7.31 1.05 -0.88
N ASP A 60 6.97 -0.11 -1.44
CA ASP A 60 6.97 -1.39 -0.72
C ASP A 60 8.37 -1.79 -0.27
N ILE A 61 9.43 -1.42 -1.03
CA ILE A 61 10.82 -1.63 -0.60
C ILE A 61 11.13 -0.73 0.60
N ALA A 62 10.75 0.55 0.52
CA ALA A 62 10.93 1.47 1.63
C ALA A 62 10.20 1.00 2.90
N ALA A 63 8.96 0.52 2.76
CA ALA A 63 8.19 -0.06 3.85
C ALA A 63 8.87 -1.31 4.44
N ALA A 64 9.42 -2.20 3.60
CA ALA A 64 10.14 -3.40 4.04
C ALA A 64 11.47 -3.09 4.78
N GLN A 65 11.99 -1.88 4.65
CA GLN A 65 13.22 -1.40 5.30
C GLN A 65 12.96 -0.49 6.50
N SER A 66 11.69 -0.26 6.85
CA SER A 66 11.31 0.68 7.91
C SER A 66 10.55 -0.04 9.02
N ASP A 67 10.86 0.33 10.27
CA ASP A 67 10.15 -0.13 11.47
C ASP A 67 9.00 0.83 11.86
N SER A 68 8.70 1.81 11.02
CA SER A 68 7.65 2.81 11.28
C SER A 68 6.89 3.18 10.01
N ALA A 69 5.75 3.84 10.16
CA ALA A 69 5.10 4.52 9.05
C ALA A 69 6.05 5.57 8.45
N LEU A 70 5.93 5.84 7.15
CA LEU A 70 6.79 6.80 6.47
C LEU A 70 6.07 7.53 5.33
N PHE A 71 6.50 8.75 5.06
CA PHE A 71 6.26 9.37 3.77
C PHE A 71 7.37 8.97 2.79
N TYR A 72 6.95 8.58 1.61
CA TYR A 72 7.81 8.14 0.54
C TYR A 72 7.74 9.10 -0.65
N THR A 73 8.87 9.68 -1.02
CA THR A 73 8.98 10.47 -2.24
C THR A 73 9.94 9.81 -3.21
N ARG A 74 9.43 9.41 -4.37
CA ARG A 74 10.25 8.78 -5.40
C ARG A 74 11.23 9.79 -6.02
N ASN A 75 12.51 9.41 -6.03
CA ASN A 75 13.57 10.16 -6.70
C ASN A 75 14.55 9.16 -7.34
N ASN A 76 14.25 8.69 -8.56
CA ASN A 76 15.04 7.66 -9.25
C ASN A 76 15.39 6.48 -8.33
N TYR A 77 16.69 6.27 -8.05
CA TYR A 77 17.20 5.18 -7.21
C TYR A 77 17.51 5.60 -5.76
N GLU A 78 17.25 6.85 -5.42
CA GLU A 78 17.51 7.43 -4.10
C GLU A 78 16.25 8.13 -3.58
N PRO A 79 15.20 7.36 -3.18
CA PRO A 79 13.98 7.98 -2.67
C PRO A 79 14.25 8.73 -1.38
N THR A 80 13.45 9.76 -1.15
CA THR A 80 13.42 10.43 0.15
C THR A 80 12.41 9.71 1.05
N LEU A 81 12.87 9.30 2.23
CA LEU A 81 12.09 8.64 3.24
C LEU A 81 11.98 9.56 4.46
N ALA A 82 10.77 9.85 4.91
CA ALA A 82 10.52 10.60 6.12
C ALA A 82 9.70 9.74 7.10
N PRO A 83 10.35 9.10 8.10
CA PRO A 83 9.66 8.33 9.12
C PRO A 83 8.68 9.21 9.91
N VAL A 84 7.51 8.65 10.21
CA VAL A 84 6.45 9.32 10.96
C VAL A 84 5.85 8.38 12.00
N SER A 85 5.25 8.95 13.03
CA SER A 85 4.48 8.18 14.01
C SER A 85 3.00 8.25 13.64
N PHE A 86 2.35 7.09 13.56
CA PHE A 86 0.92 7.00 13.36
C PHE A 86 0.32 5.99 14.34
N SER A 87 -0.22 6.48 15.44
CA SER A 87 -0.90 5.68 16.46
C SER A 87 -2.14 6.41 16.99
N PRO A 88 -3.21 6.47 16.17
CA PRO A 88 -4.40 7.22 16.52
C PRO A 88 -5.13 6.56 17.70
N HIS A 89 -5.78 7.38 18.55
CA HIS A 89 -6.55 6.88 19.69
C HIS A 89 -7.67 5.90 19.31
N PHE A 90 -8.17 6.01 18.08
CA PHE A 90 -9.20 5.14 17.50
C PHE A 90 -8.64 3.97 16.70
N LYS A 91 -7.38 3.59 16.89
CA LYS A 91 -6.73 2.49 16.14
C LYS A 91 -7.47 1.15 16.24
N ASP A 92 -8.17 0.92 17.34
CA ASP A 92 -8.98 -0.30 17.55
C ASP A 92 -10.25 -0.31 16.69
N ASN A 93 -10.62 0.83 16.10
CA ASN A 93 -11.69 1.00 15.14
C ASN A 93 -11.20 0.96 13.68
N LEU A 94 -9.95 0.56 13.45
CA LEU A 94 -9.36 0.42 12.12
C LEU A 94 -9.15 -1.07 11.80
N PHE A 95 -9.61 -1.47 10.61
CA PHE A 95 -9.54 -2.87 10.17
C PHE A 95 -9.00 -2.95 8.75
N PHE A 96 -8.16 -3.96 8.49
CA PHE A 96 -7.76 -4.33 7.14
C PHE A 96 -8.64 -5.49 6.67
N VAL A 97 -9.31 -5.33 5.54
CA VAL A 97 -10.21 -6.34 4.98
C VAL A 97 -9.72 -6.77 3.63
N HIS A 98 -9.45 -8.07 3.46
CA HIS A 98 -9.04 -8.66 2.19
C HIS A 98 -10.24 -8.87 1.26
N LEU A 99 -10.19 -8.26 0.07
CA LEU A 99 -11.30 -8.28 -0.89
C LEU A 99 -11.40 -9.55 -1.73
N LYS A 100 -10.52 -10.53 -1.54
CA LYS A 100 -10.46 -11.77 -2.35
C LYS A 100 -10.28 -11.51 -3.86
N GLN A 101 -9.82 -10.34 -4.23
CA GLN A 101 -9.54 -9.94 -5.61
C GLN A 101 -8.07 -9.55 -5.69
N LYS A 102 -7.34 -10.23 -6.56
CA LYS A 102 -5.96 -9.84 -6.82
C LYS A 102 -5.92 -8.68 -7.79
N GLN A 103 -5.41 -7.54 -7.35
CA GLN A 103 -5.14 -6.42 -8.24
C GLN A 103 -3.80 -6.61 -8.96
N ASN A 104 -3.83 -6.46 -10.28
CA ASN A 104 -2.60 -6.42 -11.05
C ASN A 104 -2.01 -5.01 -10.99
N SER A 105 -1.07 -4.79 -10.08
CA SER A 105 -0.42 -3.49 -9.87
C SER A 105 0.19 -2.92 -11.16
N ARG A 106 0.74 -3.76 -12.05
CA ARG A 106 1.30 -3.30 -13.34
C ARG A 106 0.23 -2.71 -14.24
N THR A 107 -0.93 -3.37 -14.36
CA THR A 107 -2.05 -2.87 -15.15
C THR A 107 -2.62 -1.60 -14.55
N ALA A 108 -2.77 -1.53 -13.24
CA ALA A 108 -3.23 -0.33 -12.54
C ALA A 108 -2.28 0.86 -12.73
N ILE A 109 -0.96 0.64 -12.59
CA ILE A 109 0.08 1.67 -12.82
C ILE A 109 0.11 2.09 -14.30
N ALA A 110 -0.02 1.15 -15.25
CA ALA A 110 -0.09 1.49 -16.68
C ALA A 110 -1.32 2.34 -17.00
N GLY A 111 -2.48 2.00 -16.45
CA GLY A 111 -3.70 2.79 -16.55
C GLY A 111 -3.55 4.18 -15.92
N PHE A 112 -2.86 4.30 -14.80
CA PHE A 112 -2.54 5.58 -14.17
C PHE A 112 -1.64 6.44 -15.06
N LYS A 113 -0.53 5.87 -15.57
CA LYS A 113 0.44 6.59 -16.44
C LYS A 113 -0.14 7.04 -17.79
N SER A 114 -1.18 6.37 -18.28
CA SER A 114 -1.85 6.74 -19.54
C SER A 114 -2.82 7.92 -19.41
N ARG A 115 -3.10 8.37 -18.18
CA ARG A 115 -4.01 9.49 -17.92
C ARG A 115 -3.29 10.85 -18.01
N LYS A 116 -4.09 11.92 -18.05
CA LYS A 116 -3.55 13.28 -17.93
C LYS A 116 -2.82 13.43 -16.60
N GLU A 117 -1.82 14.29 -16.56
CA GLU A 117 -1.17 14.62 -15.29
C GLU A 117 -2.18 15.15 -14.27
N ILE A 118 -1.99 14.74 -13.02
CA ILE A 118 -2.72 15.31 -11.89
C ILE A 118 -2.30 16.79 -11.77
N SER A 119 -3.27 17.68 -11.58
CA SER A 119 -2.97 19.11 -11.38
C SER A 119 -2.11 19.32 -10.12
N ALA A 120 -1.32 20.38 -10.08
CA ALA A 120 -0.52 20.72 -8.91
C ALA A 120 -1.42 20.87 -7.67
N GLU A 121 -2.54 21.58 -7.80
CA GLU A 121 -3.52 21.77 -6.74
C GLU A 121 -4.04 20.44 -6.17
N THR A 122 -4.33 19.46 -7.02
CA THR A 122 -4.77 18.12 -6.58
C THR A 122 -3.66 17.36 -5.88
N LYS A 123 -2.40 17.48 -6.34
CA LYS A 123 -1.25 16.89 -5.66
C LYS A 123 -1.05 17.49 -4.29
N ASP A 124 -1.04 18.81 -4.20
CA ASP A 124 -0.88 19.57 -2.95
C ASP A 124 -1.97 19.18 -1.94
N ARG A 125 -3.21 19.03 -2.42
CA ARG A 125 -4.32 18.60 -1.55
C ARG A 125 -4.16 17.17 -1.04
N LEU A 126 -3.72 16.22 -1.88
CA LEU A 126 -3.45 14.84 -1.46
C LEU A 126 -2.30 14.78 -0.43
N GLU A 127 -1.25 15.58 -0.60
CA GLU A 127 -0.14 15.69 0.35
C GLU A 127 -0.62 16.30 1.68
N GLU A 128 -1.42 17.35 1.62
CA GLU A 128 -2.04 17.96 2.81
C GLU A 128 -2.91 16.96 3.58
N ILE A 129 -3.77 16.20 2.88
CA ILE A 129 -4.58 15.15 3.49
C ILE A 129 -3.69 14.13 4.19
N GLY A 130 -2.59 13.70 3.55
CA GLY A 130 -1.62 12.80 4.16
C GLY A 130 -1.06 13.34 5.48
N GLY A 131 -0.70 14.62 5.54
CA GLY A 131 -0.23 15.29 6.76
C GLY A 131 -1.33 15.39 7.83
N LEU A 132 -2.55 15.77 7.44
CA LEU A 132 -3.68 15.88 8.36
C LEU A 132 -4.08 14.55 8.99
N LEU A 133 -4.03 13.44 8.23
CA LEU A 133 -4.31 12.09 8.74
C LEU A 133 -3.40 11.70 9.91
N LEU A 134 -2.14 12.17 9.94
CA LEU A 134 -1.20 11.86 11.02
C LEU A 134 -1.55 12.54 12.35
N ILE A 135 -2.14 13.73 12.29
CA ILE A 135 -2.39 14.57 13.46
C ILE A 135 -3.87 14.61 13.88
N THR A 136 -4.73 13.92 13.13
CA THR A 136 -6.17 13.89 13.43
C THR A 136 -6.45 12.96 14.60
N GLU A 137 -7.01 13.50 15.67
CA GLU A 137 -7.35 12.76 16.89
C GLU A 137 -8.77 12.18 16.85
N GLU A 138 -9.68 12.82 16.12
CA GLU A 138 -11.08 12.42 16.04
C GLU A 138 -11.36 11.50 14.85
N GLN A 139 -11.94 10.31 15.10
CA GLN A 139 -12.27 9.35 14.06
C GLN A 139 -13.19 9.92 12.96
N SER A 140 -14.12 10.79 13.32
CA SER A 140 -15.03 11.43 12.36
C SER A 140 -14.28 12.33 11.36
N SER A 141 -13.29 13.09 11.84
CA SER A 141 -12.43 13.92 11.00
C SER A 141 -11.50 13.07 10.13
N PHE A 142 -10.94 12.01 10.71
CA PHE A 142 -10.17 11.02 9.96
C PHE A 142 -10.98 10.40 8.82
N ASN A 143 -12.21 10.00 9.09
CA ASN A 143 -13.13 9.45 8.08
C ASN A 143 -13.44 10.46 6.96
N ALA A 144 -13.62 11.74 7.29
CA ALA A 144 -13.83 12.77 6.28
C ALA A 144 -12.63 12.95 5.35
N LEU A 145 -11.40 12.92 5.90
CA LEU A 145 -10.16 12.98 5.13
C LEU A 145 -9.97 11.74 4.25
N LEU A 146 -10.24 10.54 4.76
CA LEU A 146 -10.20 9.31 3.96
C LEU A 146 -11.18 9.36 2.80
N LYS A 147 -12.41 9.84 3.07
CA LYS A 147 -13.45 10.00 2.04
C LYS A 147 -12.98 10.94 0.94
N GLU A 148 -12.51 12.12 1.29
CA GLU A 148 -12.02 13.11 0.33
C GLU A 148 -10.87 12.53 -0.53
N HIS A 149 -9.91 11.85 0.12
CA HIS A 149 -8.82 11.20 -0.59
C HIS A 149 -9.32 10.14 -1.60
N GLU A 150 -10.29 9.30 -1.19
CA GLU A 150 -10.88 8.29 -2.09
C GLU A 150 -11.63 8.94 -3.26
N GLU A 151 -12.41 9.99 -3.00
CA GLU A 151 -13.15 10.70 -4.04
C GLU A 151 -12.20 11.35 -5.07
N ILE A 152 -11.15 12.03 -4.62
CA ILE A 152 -10.12 12.61 -5.51
C ILE A 152 -9.46 11.52 -6.35
N THR A 153 -9.05 10.42 -5.70
CA THR A 153 -8.37 9.33 -6.39
C THR A 153 -9.29 8.62 -7.38
N ALA A 154 -10.53 8.34 -6.98
CA ALA A 154 -11.53 7.71 -7.83
C ALA A 154 -11.87 8.58 -9.06
N ALA A 155 -12.07 9.88 -8.86
CA ALA A 155 -12.30 10.83 -9.95
C ALA A 155 -11.13 10.87 -10.93
N PHE A 156 -9.89 10.93 -10.44
CA PHE A 156 -8.70 10.88 -11.28
C PHE A 156 -8.62 9.57 -12.07
N LEU A 157 -8.94 8.43 -11.44
CA LEU A 157 -8.95 7.12 -12.08
C LEU A 157 -10.18 6.86 -12.94
N GLY A 158 -11.18 7.78 -12.96
CA GLY A 158 -12.42 7.64 -13.71
C GLY A 158 -13.22 6.41 -13.28
N GLN A 159 -13.27 6.15 -12.00
CA GLN A 159 -14.00 5.03 -11.39
C GLN A 159 -14.75 5.49 -10.13
N THR A 160 -15.67 4.68 -9.64
CA THR A 160 -16.31 4.91 -8.34
C THR A 160 -15.41 4.41 -7.20
N THR A 161 -15.62 4.96 -6.00
CA THR A 161 -14.91 4.51 -4.80
C THR A 161 -15.21 3.04 -4.50
N VAL A 162 -14.33 2.38 -3.76
CA VAL A 162 -14.57 1.00 -3.32
C VAL A 162 -15.83 0.89 -2.46
N GLN A 163 -16.12 1.90 -1.65
CA GLN A 163 -17.30 1.95 -0.81
C GLN A 163 -18.59 1.98 -1.65
N GLU A 164 -18.69 2.90 -2.60
CA GLU A 164 -19.86 2.99 -3.50
C GLU A 164 -20.08 1.70 -4.31
N ARG A 165 -19.01 1.08 -4.75
CA ARG A 165 -19.06 -0.10 -5.62
C ARG A 165 -19.41 -1.39 -4.89
N LEU A 166 -18.83 -1.63 -3.69
CA LEU A 166 -18.93 -2.92 -3.00
C LEU A 166 -19.70 -2.86 -1.68
N PHE A 167 -19.71 -1.72 -1.01
CA PHE A 167 -20.17 -1.57 0.37
C PHE A 167 -20.96 -0.27 0.60
N PRO A 168 -21.97 0.04 -0.24
CA PRO A 168 -22.69 1.32 -0.15
C PRO A 168 -23.47 1.50 1.14
N ASP A 169 -23.71 0.43 1.87
CA ASP A 169 -24.45 0.38 3.14
C ASP A 169 -23.53 0.33 4.37
N PHE A 170 -22.19 0.37 4.19
CA PHE A 170 -21.26 0.40 5.31
C PHE A 170 -21.38 1.72 6.10
N LYS A 171 -21.43 1.63 7.44
CA LYS A 171 -21.67 2.80 8.32
C LYS A 171 -20.40 3.59 8.69
N GLY A 172 -19.23 3.11 8.29
CA GLY A 172 -17.96 3.80 8.47
C GLY A 172 -17.41 4.36 7.16
N GLN A 173 -16.09 4.49 7.08
CA GLN A 173 -15.40 4.95 5.89
C GLN A 173 -14.41 3.88 5.40
N LEU A 174 -14.32 3.72 4.10
CA LEU A 174 -13.38 2.81 3.45
C LEU A 174 -12.31 3.57 2.66
N LYS A 175 -11.11 3.00 2.67
CA LYS A 175 -9.97 3.48 1.89
C LYS A 175 -9.38 2.33 1.09
N SER A 176 -9.27 2.48 -0.21
CA SER A 176 -8.52 1.58 -1.07
C SER A 176 -7.05 1.60 -0.71
N LEU A 177 -6.43 0.42 -0.61
CA LEU A 177 -5.00 0.27 -0.35
C LEU A 177 -4.28 -0.26 -1.60
N GLY A 178 -2.96 -0.11 -1.62
CA GLY A 178 -2.11 -0.57 -2.72
C GLY A 178 -2.51 0.06 -4.07
N ALA A 179 -2.72 -0.79 -5.07
CA ALA A 179 -3.09 -0.36 -6.42
C ALA A 179 -4.61 -0.18 -6.58
N TRP A 180 -5.21 0.61 -5.71
CA TRP A 180 -6.61 1.09 -5.79
C TRP A 180 -7.70 0.00 -5.72
N GLY A 181 -7.67 -0.77 -4.63
CA GLY A 181 -8.84 -1.53 -4.19
C GLY A 181 -9.04 -2.90 -4.83
N GLY A 182 -7.98 -3.64 -4.97
CA GLY A 182 -8.05 -5.05 -5.36
C GLY A 182 -7.77 -6.01 -4.23
N ASP A 183 -6.72 -5.79 -3.47
CA ASP A 183 -6.24 -6.73 -2.46
C ASP A 183 -6.87 -6.43 -1.08
N PHE A 184 -6.46 -5.36 -0.43
CA PHE A 184 -6.96 -4.92 0.87
C PHE A 184 -7.59 -3.53 0.81
N ILE A 185 -8.52 -3.31 1.74
CA ILE A 185 -9.03 -1.98 2.11
C ILE A 185 -8.77 -1.73 3.59
N LEU A 186 -8.60 -0.46 3.94
CA LEU A 186 -8.73 0.00 5.31
C LEU A 186 -10.19 0.38 5.56
N ALA A 187 -10.79 -0.19 6.60
CA ALA A 187 -12.11 0.15 7.09
C ALA A 187 -11.96 0.90 8.42
N SER A 188 -12.57 2.07 8.52
CA SER A 188 -12.72 2.82 9.76
C SER A 188 -14.18 2.78 10.19
N GLY A 189 -14.44 2.09 11.29
CA GLY A 189 -15.78 1.84 11.83
C GLY A 189 -15.70 1.35 13.27
N ASP A 190 -16.82 0.99 13.86
CA ASP A 190 -16.86 0.34 15.18
C ASP A 190 -16.72 -1.19 15.06
N GLU A 191 -16.82 -1.90 16.20
CA GLU A 191 -16.75 -3.36 16.27
C GLU A 191 -17.75 -4.08 15.35
N SER A 192 -18.88 -3.47 15.01
CA SER A 192 -19.86 -4.07 14.10
C SER A 192 -19.34 -4.20 12.66
N ALA A 193 -18.24 -3.52 12.33
CA ALA A 193 -17.58 -3.65 11.03
C ALA A 193 -17.14 -5.09 10.75
N ILE A 194 -16.67 -5.81 11.76
CA ILE A 194 -16.24 -7.21 11.61
C ILE A 194 -17.42 -8.08 11.16
N ASP A 195 -18.53 -8.01 11.87
CA ASP A 195 -19.73 -8.78 11.55
C ASP A 195 -20.29 -8.40 10.19
N TYR A 196 -20.27 -7.10 9.86
CA TYR A 196 -20.68 -6.61 8.55
C TYR A 196 -19.90 -7.26 7.41
N PHE A 197 -18.57 -7.26 7.47
CA PHE A 197 -17.74 -7.85 6.43
C PHE A 197 -17.84 -9.39 6.39
N LEU A 198 -17.98 -10.05 7.53
CA LEU A 198 -18.22 -11.50 7.60
C LEU A 198 -19.53 -11.85 6.88
N GLN A 199 -20.62 -11.12 7.13
CA GLN A 199 -21.92 -11.32 6.49
C GLN A 199 -21.87 -11.07 4.97
N LYS A 200 -21.02 -10.13 4.52
CA LYS A 200 -20.77 -9.85 3.09
C LYS A 200 -19.82 -10.90 2.45
N GLY A 201 -19.32 -11.88 3.21
CA GLY A 201 -18.49 -12.97 2.71
C GLY A 201 -16.98 -12.64 2.65
N TYR A 202 -16.51 -11.67 3.40
CA TYR A 202 -15.10 -11.28 3.52
C TYR A 202 -14.53 -11.68 4.89
N PRO A 203 -14.10 -12.93 5.09
CA PRO A 203 -13.70 -13.44 6.41
C PRO A 203 -12.26 -13.08 6.81
N THR A 204 -11.43 -12.62 5.89
CA THR A 204 -10.03 -12.25 6.19
C THR A 204 -10.00 -10.78 6.61
N ILE A 205 -10.03 -10.57 7.92
CA ILE A 205 -10.08 -9.26 8.56
C ILE A 205 -9.01 -9.23 9.64
N PHE A 206 -8.21 -8.16 9.65
CA PHE A 206 -7.19 -7.91 10.68
C PHE A 206 -7.50 -6.60 11.37
N ARG A 207 -7.40 -6.55 12.68
CA ARG A 207 -7.37 -5.28 13.40
C ARG A 207 -6.06 -4.55 13.10
N TYR A 208 -6.12 -3.24 13.08
CA TYR A 208 -4.90 -2.43 12.91
C TYR A 208 -3.84 -2.80 13.95
N SER A 209 -4.23 -2.89 15.23
CA SER A 209 -3.35 -3.24 16.34
C SER A 209 -2.69 -4.62 16.25
N ASP A 210 -3.30 -5.55 15.51
CA ASP A 210 -2.78 -6.93 15.37
C ASP A 210 -1.93 -7.09 14.10
N PHE A 211 -2.08 -6.17 13.14
CA PHE A 211 -1.48 -6.28 11.82
C PHE A 211 -0.30 -5.33 11.61
N ILE A 212 -0.32 -4.18 12.27
CA ILE A 212 0.76 -3.20 12.21
C ILE A 212 1.63 -3.35 13.45
N LEU A 213 2.90 -3.64 13.21
CA LEU A 213 3.92 -3.64 14.25
C LEU A 213 4.16 -2.20 14.70
N GLY A 214 3.95 -1.93 15.99
CA GLY A 214 4.10 -0.62 16.62
C GLY A 214 5.44 -0.45 17.31
#